data_fef9a858276cbe2f28c5b1e2281edef0
#
_entry.id   fef9a858276cbe2f28c5b1e2281edef0
#
_cell.length_a   1.000
_cell.length_b   1.000
_cell.length_c   1.000
_cell.angle_alpha   90.00
_cell.angle_beta   90.00
_cell.angle_gamma   90.00
#
_symmetry.space_group_name_H-M   'P 1'
#
loop_
_entity.id
_entity.type
_entity.pdbx_description
1 polymer ?
#
loop_
_entity_poly.entity_id
_entity_poly.type
_entity_poly.pdbx_seq_one_letter_code
_entity_poly.pdbx_strand_id
1 'polypeptide(L)'
;LSSCLADYSLSAHATMSPDPKTEPLNFNSPVELTVIAHDGVTKQTYTIQKAVPDKIPYGYRKGSETELFKLDMGVIGLPWTGANAPSLAVSGNNLVVCLGDGTTTPAYYNASTGNKIGNVTLGSVSVASLGCMTSDSRGNILLATKATNGKSFSIYKTSSVTTAPTLLTTYTNNTGLDMGTKVSVQGDINTNASIIATCDGTASSGSNKFVRWIITDGVLGSPQVVTVNGVGNWGAPASNT
;
A
#
# COMPACT_ATOMS: atom_id res chain seq x y z
N LEU A 1 19.13 -26.19 7.28
CA LEU A 1 20.40 -26.35 6.52
C LEU A 1 21.17 -27.61 6.98
N SER A 2 20.45 -28.72 7.23
CA SER A 2 21.05 -29.96 7.79
C SER A 2 21.84 -30.77 6.77
N SER A 3 21.68 -30.50 5.47
CA SER A 3 22.43 -31.16 4.38
C SER A 3 22.40 -30.22 3.19
N CYS A 4 23.44 -29.41 3.02
CA CYS A 4 23.52 -28.38 1.99
C CYS A 4 24.86 -28.45 1.27
N LEU A 5 24.83 -28.30 -0.04
CA LEU A 5 26.00 -27.95 -0.83
C LEU A 5 26.16 -26.43 -0.82
N ALA A 6 27.40 -25.93 -0.90
CA ALA A 6 27.70 -24.52 -1.00
C ALA A 6 28.72 -24.26 -2.09
N ASP A 7 28.51 -23.18 -2.85
CA ASP A 7 29.45 -22.75 -3.87
C ASP A 7 30.48 -21.78 -3.30
N TYR A 8 31.69 -21.84 -3.78
CA TYR A 8 32.81 -20.99 -3.36
C TYR A 8 33.83 -20.78 -4.50
N SER A 9 34.71 -19.82 -4.33
CA SER A 9 35.84 -19.57 -5.22
C SER A 9 37.14 -19.54 -4.41
N LEU A 10 38.14 -20.23 -4.88
CA LEU A 10 39.51 -20.25 -4.31
C LEU A 10 40.51 -19.71 -5.30
N SER A 11 41.71 -19.38 -4.81
CA SER A 11 42.87 -19.10 -5.66
C SER A 11 43.22 -20.33 -6.49
N ALA A 12 43.91 -20.12 -7.62
CA ALA A 12 44.31 -21.22 -8.47
C ALA A 12 45.10 -22.28 -7.69
N HIS A 13 44.75 -23.53 -7.93
CA HIS A 13 45.34 -24.73 -7.31
C HIS A 13 45.19 -24.86 -5.78
N ALA A 14 44.47 -23.97 -5.11
CA ALA A 14 44.10 -24.19 -3.72
C ALA A 14 42.95 -25.21 -3.60
N THR A 15 42.92 -25.95 -2.51
CA THR A 15 41.86 -26.93 -2.20
C THR A 15 41.18 -26.61 -0.89
N MET A 16 40.00 -27.17 -0.66
CA MET A 16 39.24 -27.00 0.58
C MET A 16 38.80 -28.36 1.13
N SER A 17 38.87 -28.52 2.42
CA SER A 17 38.42 -29.74 3.12
C SER A 17 37.67 -29.38 4.43
N PRO A 18 36.46 -29.94 4.66
CA PRO A 18 35.64 -30.68 3.69
C PRO A 18 35.25 -29.80 2.50
N ASP A 19 34.97 -30.38 1.33
CA ASP A 19 34.61 -29.63 0.12
C ASP A 19 33.07 -29.49 0.02
N PRO A 20 32.50 -28.32 0.35
CA PRO A 20 31.06 -28.14 0.34
C PRO A 20 30.42 -28.14 -1.05
N LYS A 21 31.18 -28.15 -2.14
CA LYS A 21 30.65 -28.32 -3.51
C LYS A 21 30.24 -29.75 -3.80
N THR A 22 30.96 -30.68 -3.20
CA THR A 22 30.79 -32.13 -3.47
C THR A 22 30.28 -32.90 -2.25
N GLU A 23 30.51 -32.38 -1.05
CA GLU A 23 30.11 -32.99 0.21
C GLU A 23 29.06 -32.15 0.92
N PRO A 24 27.81 -32.68 1.11
CA PRO A 24 26.80 -31.96 1.82
C PRO A 24 27.12 -31.76 3.30
N LEU A 25 27.13 -30.52 3.76
CA LEU A 25 27.48 -30.15 5.13
C LEU A 25 26.26 -29.66 5.93
N ASN A 26 26.33 -29.78 7.25
CA ASN A 26 25.29 -29.33 8.17
C ASN A 26 25.62 -27.95 8.73
N PHE A 27 25.03 -26.90 8.15
CA PHE A 27 25.21 -25.51 8.59
C PHE A 27 24.24 -25.06 9.70
N ASN A 28 23.53 -25.98 10.36
CA ASN A 28 22.77 -25.62 11.55
C ASN A 28 23.68 -25.40 12.78
N SER A 29 24.90 -25.90 12.72
CA SER A 29 25.99 -25.63 13.65
C SER A 29 27.17 -24.99 12.92
N PRO A 30 28.09 -24.33 13.61
CA PRO A 30 29.33 -23.84 12.98
C PRO A 30 30.10 -24.99 12.33
N VAL A 31 30.56 -24.78 11.10
CA VAL A 31 31.35 -25.74 10.32
C VAL A 31 32.72 -25.15 10.07
N GLU A 32 33.77 -25.92 10.33
CA GLU A 32 35.13 -25.58 10.02
C GLU A 32 35.52 -26.08 8.63
N LEU A 33 36.02 -25.18 7.80
CA LEU A 33 36.54 -25.45 6.45
C LEU A 33 38.01 -25.04 6.40
N THR A 34 38.87 -25.96 6.04
CA THR A 34 40.31 -25.69 5.90
C THR A 34 40.68 -25.53 4.44
N VAL A 35 41.15 -24.35 4.08
CA VAL A 35 41.76 -24.07 2.77
C VAL A 35 43.24 -24.41 2.82
N ILE A 36 43.69 -25.16 1.83
CA ILE A 36 45.10 -25.53 1.64
C ILE A 36 45.59 -24.83 0.40
N ALA A 37 46.64 -24.04 0.54
CA ALA A 37 47.23 -23.31 -0.55
C ALA A 37 47.90 -24.24 -1.58
N HIS A 38 48.27 -23.69 -2.75
CA HIS A 38 48.91 -24.42 -3.83
C HIS A 38 50.23 -25.13 -3.41
N ASP A 39 50.95 -24.62 -2.40
CA ASP A 39 52.17 -25.24 -1.88
C ASP A 39 51.91 -26.57 -1.11
N GLY A 40 50.65 -26.91 -0.85
CA GLY A 40 50.22 -28.09 -0.11
C GLY A 40 50.50 -28.06 1.40
N VAL A 41 51.12 -27.01 1.88
CA VAL A 41 51.61 -26.88 3.28
C VAL A 41 50.89 -25.77 4.01
N THR A 42 50.73 -24.61 3.41
CA THR A 42 50.08 -23.45 4.01
C THR A 42 48.57 -23.72 4.13
N LYS A 43 48.04 -23.62 5.34
CA LYS A 43 46.59 -23.91 5.66
C LYS A 43 45.99 -22.75 6.41
N GLN A 44 44.71 -22.48 6.09
CA GLN A 44 43.89 -21.52 6.82
C GLN A 44 42.52 -22.13 7.08
N THR A 45 42.10 -22.16 8.34
CA THR A 45 40.79 -22.65 8.74
C THR A 45 39.82 -21.49 8.92
N TYR A 46 38.63 -21.62 8.37
CA TYR A 46 37.51 -20.71 8.45
C TYR A 46 36.33 -21.40 9.13
N THR A 47 35.73 -20.73 10.10
CA THR A 47 34.49 -21.18 10.70
C THR A 47 33.32 -20.51 9.99
N ILE A 48 32.50 -21.31 9.33
CA ILE A 48 31.28 -20.86 8.67
C ILE A 48 30.11 -21.05 9.60
N GLN A 49 29.43 -19.98 9.90
CA GLN A 49 28.26 -19.99 10.77
C GLN A 49 27.06 -19.39 10.04
N LYS A 50 25.90 -20.05 10.16
CA LYS A 50 24.65 -19.53 9.66
C LYS A 50 24.31 -18.24 10.43
N ALA A 51 24.24 -17.12 9.72
CA ALA A 51 23.62 -15.91 10.25
C ALA A 51 22.11 -16.03 10.04
N VAL A 52 21.35 -16.05 11.13
CA VAL A 52 19.90 -15.87 11.09
C VAL A 52 19.65 -14.41 11.45
N PRO A 53 19.34 -13.54 10.48
CA PRO A 53 18.98 -12.17 10.82
C PRO A 53 17.75 -12.20 11.72
N ASP A 54 17.66 -11.22 12.61
CA ASP A 54 16.45 -11.03 13.40
C ASP A 54 15.26 -10.97 12.47
N LYS A 55 14.23 -11.77 12.77
CA LYS A 55 13.01 -11.78 12.00
C LYS A 55 12.43 -10.37 11.99
N ILE A 56 12.45 -9.70 10.86
CA ILE A 56 11.74 -8.44 10.69
C ILE A 56 10.28 -8.72 10.99
N PRO A 57 9.70 -8.12 12.03
CA PRO A 57 8.30 -8.33 12.36
C PRO A 57 7.45 -7.76 11.23
N TYR A 58 6.79 -8.63 10.49
CA TYR A 58 5.79 -8.25 9.52
C TYR A 58 4.47 -7.96 10.24
N GLY A 59 3.94 -6.77 9.97
CA GLY A 59 2.62 -6.40 10.40
C GLY A 59 2.52 -6.12 11.91
N TYR A 60 1.29 -6.11 12.33
CA TYR A 60 0.87 -5.81 13.68
C TYR A 60 1.25 -6.94 14.66
N ARG A 61 1.91 -6.59 15.76
CA ARG A 61 2.13 -7.49 16.89
C ARG A 61 1.08 -7.18 17.96
N LYS A 62 0.31 -8.17 18.38
CA LYS A 62 -0.59 -8.01 19.52
C LYS A 62 0.19 -7.50 20.73
N GLY A 63 -0.24 -6.37 21.28
CA GLY A 63 0.39 -5.72 22.43
C GLY A 63 1.55 -4.77 22.08
N SER A 64 1.85 -4.55 20.79
CA SER A 64 2.82 -3.54 20.34
C SER A 64 2.16 -2.22 19.97
N GLU A 65 0.84 -2.19 19.96
CA GLU A 65 0.02 -1.03 19.67
C GLU A 65 -0.04 -0.08 20.87
N THR A 66 -0.02 1.20 20.57
CA THR A 66 -0.35 2.25 21.52
C THR A 66 -1.49 3.06 20.91
N GLU A 67 -2.63 3.12 21.60
CA GLU A 67 -3.71 4.00 21.20
C GLU A 67 -3.26 5.45 21.42
N LEU A 68 -3.15 6.22 20.34
CA LEU A 68 -2.82 7.63 20.42
C LEU A 68 -4.04 8.45 20.82
N PHE A 69 -5.19 8.13 20.24
CA PHE A 69 -6.49 8.73 20.53
C PHE A 69 -7.60 7.87 19.97
N LYS A 70 -8.82 8.12 20.44
CA LYS A 70 -10.05 7.56 19.92
C LYS A 70 -11.03 8.70 19.65
N LEU A 71 -11.57 8.76 18.43
CA LEU A 71 -12.59 9.71 18.05
C LEU A 71 -13.93 9.00 17.86
N ASP A 72 -14.94 9.44 18.59
CA ASP A 72 -16.31 9.07 18.33
C ASP A 72 -16.90 10.02 17.28
N MET A 73 -17.36 9.48 16.16
CA MET A 73 -17.86 10.26 15.03
C MET A 73 -19.06 11.13 15.39
N GLY A 74 -19.92 10.63 16.27
CA GLY A 74 -21.07 11.39 16.77
C GLY A 74 -20.64 12.56 17.65
N VAL A 75 -19.66 12.35 18.52
CA VAL A 75 -19.13 13.38 19.43
C VAL A 75 -18.42 14.49 18.67
N ILE A 76 -17.69 14.18 17.61
CA ILE A 76 -16.99 15.20 16.80
C ILE A 76 -17.89 15.86 15.74
N GLY A 77 -19.18 15.54 15.75
CA GLY A 77 -20.18 16.20 14.88
C GLY A 77 -20.10 15.77 13.41
N LEU A 78 -19.55 14.61 13.10
CA LEU A 78 -19.59 14.04 11.75
C LEU A 78 -20.88 13.21 11.60
N PRO A 79 -21.74 13.53 10.63
CA PRO A 79 -23.05 12.91 10.49
C PRO A 79 -22.97 11.53 9.81
N TRP A 80 -22.23 10.60 10.43
CA TRP A 80 -22.10 9.26 9.88
C TRP A 80 -23.36 8.42 10.18
N THR A 81 -24.01 7.95 9.14
CA THR A 81 -25.27 7.19 9.25
C THR A 81 -25.11 5.68 9.03
N GLY A 82 -23.90 5.18 8.85
CA GLY A 82 -23.64 3.79 8.47
C GLY A 82 -23.86 3.47 6.98
N ALA A 83 -24.57 4.34 6.25
CA ALA A 83 -24.77 4.18 4.80
C ALA A 83 -23.60 4.72 3.98
N ASN A 84 -22.72 5.50 4.60
CA ASN A 84 -21.55 6.09 3.95
C ASN A 84 -20.32 5.23 4.22
N ALA A 85 -19.43 5.13 3.24
CA ALA A 85 -18.15 4.47 3.40
C ALA A 85 -17.05 5.54 3.63
N PRO A 86 -16.83 5.99 4.89
CA PRO A 86 -15.84 7.00 5.17
C PRO A 86 -14.47 6.54 4.74
N SER A 87 -13.67 7.47 4.26
CA SER A 87 -12.30 7.25 3.84
C SER A 87 -11.34 8.11 4.66
N LEU A 88 -10.13 7.61 4.82
CA LEU A 88 -9.07 8.26 5.57
C LEU A 88 -7.88 8.55 4.66
N ALA A 89 -7.20 9.66 4.92
CA ALA A 89 -5.91 9.98 4.33
C ALA A 89 -4.98 10.56 5.41
N VAL A 90 -3.69 10.35 5.24
CA VAL A 90 -2.67 10.89 6.15
C VAL A 90 -1.70 11.75 5.35
N SER A 91 -1.50 13.00 5.78
CA SER A 91 -0.58 13.94 5.15
C SER A 91 0.23 14.66 6.22
N GLY A 92 1.51 14.27 6.36
CA GLY A 92 2.33 14.70 7.49
C GLY A 92 1.68 14.31 8.82
N ASN A 93 1.49 15.28 9.71
CA ASN A 93 0.82 15.08 11.00
C ASN A 93 -0.71 15.34 10.93
N ASN A 94 -1.32 15.24 9.76
CA ASN A 94 -2.75 15.46 9.57
C ASN A 94 -3.45 14.15 9.19
N LEU A 95 -4.48 13.79 9.95
CA LEU A 95 -5.45 12.74 9.62
C LEU A 95 -6.66 13.38 8.96
N VAL A 96 -6.93 13.06 7.71
CA VAL A 96 -8.12 13.52 6.98
C VAL A 96 -9.23 12.49 7.13
N VAL A 97 -10.45 12.98 7.38
CA VAL A 97 -11.67 12.18 7.38
C VAL A 97 -12.62 12.72 6.30
N CYS A 98 -12.97 11.88 5.35
CA CYS A 98 -13.91 12.19 4.27
C CYS A 98 -15.08 11.21 4.32
N LEU A 99 -16.31 11.72 4.49
CA LEU A 99 -17.51 10.87 4.54
C LEU A 99 -17.99 10.44 3.14
N GLY A 100 -17.67 11.21 2.10
CA GLY A 100 -18.14 10.93 0.75
C GLY A 100 -19.66 10.96 0.60
N ASP A 101 -20.36 11.68 1.47
CA ASP A 101 -21.83 11.76 1.54
C ASP A 101 -22.43 12.81 0.61
N GLY A 102 -21.58 13.59 -0.07
CA GLY A 102 -21.99 14.67 -0.99
C GLY A 102 -22.37 15.98 -0.31
N THR A 103 -22.31 16.04 1.01
CA THR A 103 -22.75 17.22 1.80
C THR A 103 -21.69 17.72 2.79
N THR A 104 -20.98 16.80 3.42
CA THR A 104 -20.00 17.11 4.47
C THR A 104 -18.63 17.40 3.87
N THR A 105 -18.13 18.62 4.10
CA THR A 105 -16.75 18.96 3.73
C THR A 105 -15.75 18.11 4.55
N PRO A 106 -14.78 17.44 3.92
CA PRO A 106 -13.76 16.70 4.63
C PRO A 106 -13.01 17.55 5.63
N ALA A 107 -12.83 17.03 6.82
CA ALA A 107 -12.10 17.67 7.91
C ALA A 107 -10.76 16.99 8.14
N TYR A 108 -9.81 17.73 8.72
CA TYR A 108 -8.54 17.14 9.14
C TYR A 108 -8.25 17.42 10.61
N TYR A 109 -7.55 16.50 11.21
CA TYR A 109 -7.27 16.39 12.63
C TYR A 109 -5.77 16.19 12.84
N ASN A 110 -5.26 16.61 13.96
CA ASN A 110 -3.90 16.28 14.36
C ASN A 110 -3.77 14.77 14.56
N ALA A 111 -2.88 14.12 13.81
CA ALA A 111 -2.73 12.67 13.80
C ALA A 111 -2.14 12.08 15.10
N SER A 112 -1.62 12.93 15.99
CA SER A 112 -1.09 12.50 17.29
C SER A 112 -2.08 12.72 18.44
N THR A 113 -2.98 13.71 18.32
CA THR A 113 -3.87 14.11 19.43
C THR A 113 -5.36 13.94 19.12
N GLY A 114 -5.72 13.76 17.85
CA GLY A 114 -7.13 13.70 17.43
C GLY A 114 -7.85 15.05 17.41
N ASN A 115 -7.20 16.16 17.75
CA ASN A 115 -7.85 17.47 17.75
C ASN A 115 -8.15 17.94 16.33
N LYS A 116 -9.39 18.41 16.09
CA LYS A 116 -9.76 19.00 14.80
C LYS A 116 -8.96 20.28 14.58
N ILE A 117 -8.35 20.38 13.38
CA ILE A 117 -7.58 21.57 12.97
C ILE A 117 -8.40 22.42 12.00
N GLY A 118 -9.09 21.79 11.04
CA GLY A 118 -9.84 22.54 10.03
C GLY A 118 -10.52 21.65 9.00
N ASN A 119 -10.92 22.27 7.89
CA ASN A 119 -11.48 21.58 6.73
C ASN A 119 -10.46 21.58 5.59
N VAL A 120 -10.48 20.49 4.81
CA VAL A 120 -9.58 20.34 3.65
C VAL A 120 -9.93 21.37 2.58
N THR A 121 -8.90 21.98 1.99
CA THR A 121 -9.08 22.85 0.83
C THR A 121 -9.38 22.02 -0.41
N LEU A 122 -10.58 22.17 -0.96
CA LEU A 122 -11.05 21.39 -2.13
C LEU A 122 -10.83 22.09 -3.48
N GLY A 123 -10.49 23.38 -3.48
CA GLY A 123 -10.33 24.14 -4.73
C GLY A 123 -11.60 24.12 -5.57
N SER A 124 -11.50 23.59 -6.79
CA SER A 124 -12.62 23.42 -7.71
C SER A 124 -13.41 22.10 -7.53
N VAL A 125 -12.99 21.23 -6.61
CA VAL A 125 -13.66 19.93 -6.38
C VAL A 125 -14.93 20.16 -5.57
N SER A 126 -16.08 19.81 -6.15
CA SER A 126 -17.36 19.91 -5.46
C SER A 126 -17.51 18.81 -4.41
N VAL A 127 -17.95 19.18 -3.21
CA VAL A 127 -18.31 18.21 -2.16
C VAL A 127 -19.37 17.23 -2.66
N ALA A 128 -20.34 17.70 -3.45
CA ALA A 128 -21.42 16.86 -3.98
C ALA A 128 -20.92 15.74 -4.90
N SER A 129 -19.80 15.94 -5.58
CA SER A 129 -19.19 14.90 -6.45
C SER A 129 -18.13 14.06 -5.76
N LEU A 130 -17.63 14.50 -4.60
CA LEU A 130 -16.56 13.81 -3.90
C LEU A 130 -17.01 12.44 -3.36
N GLY A 131 -16.27 11.40 -3.70
CA GLY A 131 -16.54 10.04 -3.23
C GLY A 131 -15.65 9.61 -2.09
N CYS A 132 -14.35 9.80 -2.25
CA CYS A 132 -13.37 9.40 -1.22
C CYS A 132 -12.07 10.21 -1.32
N MET A 133 -11.28 10.09 -0.26
CA MET A 133 -9.91 10.61 -0.21
C MET A 133 -8.97 9.50 0.30
N THR A 134 -7.75 9.50 -0.21
CA THR A 134 -6.70 8.59 0.25
C THR A 134 -5.35 9.31 0.17
N SER A 135 -4.30 8.70 0.69
CA SER A 135 -2.94 9.25 0.59
C SER A 135 -1.96 8.22 0.09
N ASP A 136 -0.94 8.68 -0.61
CA ASP A 136 0.18 7.87 -1.05
C ASP A 136 1.24 7.67 0.07
N SER A 137 2.32 6.97 -0.23
CA SER A 137 3.39 6.68 0.73
C SER A 137 4.19 7.92 1.19
N ARG A 138 4.01 9.06 0.52
CA ARG A 138 4.65 10.34 0.86
C ARG A 138 3.72 11.35 1.50
N GLY A 139 2.44 10.98 1.66
CA GLY A 139 1.44 11.86 2.24
C GLY A 139 0.82 12.84 1.24
N ASN A 140 1.03 12.65 -0.07
CA ASN A 140 0.23 13.33 -1.07
C ASN A 140 -1.19 12.79 -1.02
N ILE A 141 -2.18 13.68 -1.09
CA ILE A 141 -3.59 13.31 -0.96
C ILE A 141 -4.20 13.19 -2.35
N LEU A 142 -4.95 12.13 -2.58
CA LEU A 142 -5.80 11.95 -3.75
C LEU A 142 -7.27 12.12 -3.35
N LEU A 143 -7.99 12.84 -4.19
CA LEU A 143 -9.43 13.04 -4.08
C LEU A 143 -10.09 12.42 -5.31
N ALA A 144 -11.06 11.55 -5.12
CA ALA A 144 -11.77 10.90 -6.22
C ALA A 144 -13.25 11.30 -6.24
N THR A 145 -13.77 11.55 -7.42
CA THR A 145 -15.21 11.82 -7.61
C THR A 145 -15.98 10.51 -7.75
N LYS A 146 -17.27 10.52 -7.43
CA LYS A 146 -18.19 9.43 -7.79
C LYS A 146 -18.55 9.51 -9.27
N ALA A 147 -18.72 8.37 -9.92
CA ALA A 147 -19.19 8.29 -11.29
C ALA A 147 -20.05 7.05 -11.52
N THR A 148 -21.28 7.25 -11.94
CA THR A 148 -22.12 6.18 -12.48
C THR A 148 -21.59 5.76 -13.86
N ASN A 149 -22.04 4.60 -14.34
CA ASN A 149 -21.65 4.13 -15.67
C ASN A 149 -21.97 5.16 -16.76
N GLY A 150 -21.03 5.39 -17.65
CA GLY A 150 -21.10 6.39 -18.72
C GLY A 150 -20.76 7.82 -18.28
N LYS A 151 -20.46 8.08 -17.02
CA LYS A 151 -20.10 9.41 -16.49
C LYS A 151 -18.61 9.56 -16.22
N SER A 152 -18.16 10.81 -16.11
CA SER A 152 -16.76 11.13 -15.83
C SER A 152 -16.41 10.86 -14.37
N PHE A 153 -15.39 10.05 -14.17
CA PHE A 153 -14.68 9.84 -12.93
C PHE A 153 -13.39 10.64 -12.97
N SER A 154 -13.11 11.42 -11.93
CA SER A 154 -11.90 12.24 -11.87
C SER A 154 -11.11 11.96 -10.60
N ILE A 155 -9.80 11.95 -10.73
CA ILE A 155 -8.87 11.92 -9.60
C ILE A 155 -8.09 13.24 -9.59
N TYR A 156 -8.06 13.89 -8.44
CA TYR A 156 -7.27 15.08 -8.17
C TYR A 156 -6.17 14.74 -7.19
N LYS A 157 -5.08 15.51 -7.21
CA LYS A 157 -3.96 15.36 -6.26
C LYS A 157 -3.60 16.69 -5.60
N THR A 158 -3.18 16.62 -4.35
CA THR A 158 -2.61 17.76 -3.62
C THR A 158 -1.50 17.28 -2.67
N SER A 159 -0.53 18.15 -2.40
CA SER A 159 0.58 17.85 -1.49
C SER A 159 0.25 18.10 -0.01
N SER A 160 -0.88 18.74 0.30
CA SER A 160 -1.27 19.02 1.68
C SER A 160 -2.77 19.28 1.82
N VAL A 161 -3.27 19.28 3.06
CA VAL A 161 -4.67 19.57 3.40
C VAL A 161 -5.09 21.00 3.12
N THR A 162 -4.15 21.94 2.98
CA THR A 162 -4.41 23.38 2.78
C THR A 162 -4.12 23.84 1.35
N THR A 163 -3.54 23.00 0.51
CA THR A 163 -3.25 23.31 -0.89
C THR A 163 -4.40 22.87 -1.79
N ALA A 164 -4.85 23.73 -2.69
CA ALA A 164 -5.89 23.40 -3.66
C ALA A 164 -5.44 22.23 -4.55
N PRO A 165 -6.26 21.18 -4.70
CA PRO A 165 -5.92 20.04 -5.53
C PRO A 165 -5.93 20.38 -7.02
N THR A 166 -5.07 19.69 -7.78
CA THR A 166 -5.00 19.77 -9.23
C THR A 166 -5.51 18.47 -9.84
N LEU A 167 -6.13 18.55 -11.02
CA LEU A 167 -6.61 17.37 -11.73
C LEU A 167 -5.42 16.47 -12.13
N LEU A 168 -5.47 15.20 -11.71
CA LEU A 168 -4.51 14.18 -12.13
C LEU A 168 -4.98 13.47 -13.38
N THR A 169 -6.26 13.04 -13.42
CA THR A 169 -6.85 12.36 -14.55
C THR A 169 -8.38 12.43 -14.55
N THR A 170 -8.96 12.26 -15.74
CA THR A 170 -10.39 12.01 -15.92
C THR A 170 -10.55 10.73 -16.76
N TYR A 171 -11.49 9.89 -16.36
CA TYR A 171 -11.82 8.63 -17.00
C TYR A 171 -13.33 8.53 -17.22
N THR A 172 -13.78 8.24 -18.43
CA THR A 172 -15.19 7.92 -18.66
C THR A 172 -15.45 6.51 -18.17
N ASN A 173 -16.26 6.39 -17.12
CA ASN A 173 -16.59 5.10 -16.51
C ASN A 173 -17.42 4.24 -17.47
N ASN A 174 -16.83 3.24 -18.07
CA ASN A 174 -17.45 2.29 -18.98
C ASN A 174 -17.42 0.85 -18.43
N THR A 175 -17.36 0.70 -17.11
CA THR A 175 -17.27 -0.60 -16.44
C THR A 175 -18.62 -1.34 -16.36
N GLY A 176 -19.72 -0.65 -16.61
CA GLY A 176 -21.08 -1.15 -16.40
C GLY A 176 -21.57 -1.00 -14.95
N LEU A 177 -20.73 -0.46 -14.05
CA LEU A 177 -20.97 -0.33 -12.61
C LEU A 177 -20.63 1.09 -12.16
N ASP A 178 -21.08 1.48 -10.98
CA ASP A 178 -20.68 2.74 -10.36
C ASP A 178 -19.27 2.61 -9.79
N MET A 179 -18.57 3.74 -9.59
CA MET A 179 -17.22 3.76 -9.03
C MET A 179 -16.93 5.08 -8.31
N GLY A 180 -15.86 5.11 -7.53
CA GLY A 180 -15.35 6.31 -6.89
C GLY A 180 -15.66 6.42 -5.40
N THR A 181 -16.31 5.44 -4.81
CA THR A 181 -16.52 5.36 -3.35
C THR A 181 -15.28 4.91 -2.61
N LYS A 182 -14.42 4.13 -3.28
CA LYS A 182 -13.13 3.69 -2.74
C LYS A 182 -12.03 3.77 -3.80
N VAL A 183 -10.96 4.47 -3.44
CA VAL A 183 -9.71 4.51 -4.19
C VAL A 183 -8.58 4.23 -3.23
N SER A 184 -7.64 3.41 -3.65
CA SER A 184 -6.40 3.17 -2.94
C SER A 184 -5.20 3.51 -3.81
N VAL A 185 -4.10 3.88 -3.17
CA VAL A 185 -2.84 4.15 -3.84
C VAL A 185 -1.71 3.45 -3.10
N GLN A 186 -0.82 2.84 -3.85
CA GLN A 186 0.41 2.26 -3.34
C GLN A 186 1.60 2.87 -4.07
N GLY A 187 2.61 3.30 -3.33
CA GLY A 187 3.78 3.97 -3.86
C GLY A 187 3.69 5.50 -3.75
N ASP A 188 4.51 6.20 -4.49
CA ASP A 188 4.61 7.66 -4.54
C ASP A 188 4.10 8.15 -5.91
N ILE A 189 3.03 8.93 -5.91
CA ILE A 189 2.40 9.44 -7.15
C ILE A 189 3.26 10.40 -7.97
N ASN A 190 4.35 10.87 -7.41
CA ASN A 190 5.31 11.73 -8.11
C ASN A 190 6.44 10.94 -8.77
N THR A 191 6.56 9.64 -8.47
CA THR A 191 7.57 8.74 -9.06
C THR A 191 6.93 7.46 -9.57
N ASN A 192 6.71 6.47 -8.70
CA ASN A 192 6.15 5.17 -9.07
C ASN A 192 5.01 4.82 -8.12
N ALA A 193 3.83 4.59 -8.67
CA ALA A 193 2.65 4.23 -7.90
C ALA A 193 1.66 3.39 -8.70
N SER A 194 0.79 2.70 -7.99
CA SER A 194 -0.41 2.07 -8.52
C SER A 194 -1.64 2.68 -7.85
N ILE A 195 -2.57 3.18 -8.65
CA ILE A 195 -3.85 3.69 -8.18
C ILE A 195 -4.92 2.68 -8.59
N ILE A 196 -5.79 2.30 -7.65
CA ILE A 196 -6.88 1.36 -7.88
C ILE A 196 -8.18 2.00 -7.42
N ALA A 197 -9.16 2.08 -8.31
CA ALA A 197 -10.54 2.45 -8.01
C ALA A 197 -11.43 1.22 -8.13
N THR A 198 -12.06 0.80 -7.05
CA THR A 198 -13.00 -0.32 -7.08
C THR A 198 -14.30 0.09 -7.75
N CYS A 199 -14.91 -0.85 -8.45
CA CYS A 199 -16.27 -0.67 -8.96
C CYS A 199 -17.27 -1.16 -7.93
N ASP A 200 -18.35 -0.42 -7.76
CA ASP A 200 -19.36 -0.69 -6.76
C ASP A 200 -20.35 -1.75 -7.26
N GLY A 201 -20.56 -2.78 -6.45
CA GLY A 201 -21.62 -3.73 -6.71
C GLY A 201 -22.97 -3.16 -6.29
N THR A 202 -24.03 -3.75 -6.81
CA THR A 202 -25.41 -3.51 -6.32
C THR A 202 -25.77 -4.52 -5.21
N ALA A 203 -26.87 -4.30 -4.51
CA ALA A 203 -27.38 -5.25 -3.50
C ALA A 203 -27.65 -6.65 -4.08
N SER A 204 -27.95 -6.74 -5.38
CA SER A 204 -28.26 -7.99 -6.08
C SER A 204 -27.12 -8.51 -6.97
N SER A 205 -26.10 -7.70 -7.20
CA SER A 205 -24.99 -8.02 -8.13
C SER A 205 -23.72 -7.33 -7.60
N GLY A 206 -22.89 -8.07 -6.91
CA GLY A 206 -21.59 -7.56 -6.49
C GLY A 206 -20.68 -7.29 -7.67
N SER A 207 -19.54 -6.66 -7.41
CA SER A 207 -18.54 -6.35 -8.41
C SER A 207 -17.31 -7.24 -8.24
N ASN A 208 -16.75 -7.66 -9.35
CA ASN A 208 -15.42 -8.28 -9.41
C ASN A 208 -14.46 -7.45 -10.28
N LYS A 209 -14.77 -6.16 -10.47
CA LYS A 209 -14.01 -5.25 -11.33
C LYS A 209 -13.38 -4.11 -10.54
N PHE A 210 -12.24 -3.65 -11.03
CA PHE A 210 -11.64 -2.39 -10.64
C PHE A 210 -10.94 -1.73 -11.82
N VAL A 211 -10.69 -0.44 -11.72
CA VAL A 211 -9.88 0.31 -12.69
C VAL A 211 -8.54 0.62 -12.05
N ARG A 212 -7.46 0.33 -12.78
CA ARG A 212 -6.09 0.55 -12.33
C ARG A 212 -5.37 1.55 -13.22
N TRP A 213 -4.60 2.43 -12.60
CA TRP A 213 -3.60 3.29 -13.26
C TRP A 213 -2.23 2.98 -12.66
N ILE A 214 -1.21 2.94 -13.51
CA ILE A 214 0.19 2.81 -13.10
C ILE A 214 0.88 4.14 -13.37
N ILE A 215 1.61 4.63 -12.40
CA ILE A 215 2.52 5.78 -12.55
C ILE A 215 3.94 5.22 -12.61
N THR A 216 4.67 5.61 -13.64
CA THR A 216 6.09 5.27 -13.82
C THR A 216 6.85 6.56 -14.07
N ASP A 217 7.89 6.81 -13.28
CA ASP A 217 8.72 8.03 -13.34
C ASP A 217 7.89 9.34 -13.35
N GLY A 218 6.82 9.36 -12.53
CA GLY A 218 5.90 10.48 -12.41
C GLY A 218 4.88 10.63 -13.54
N VAL A 219 4.90 9.73 -14.52
CA VAL A 219 3.98 9.74 -15.68
C VAL A 219 2.83 8.76 -15.44
N LEU A 220 1.60 9.27 -15.49
CA LEU A 220 0.39 8.46 -15.36
C LEU A 220 0.11 7.70 -16.66
N GLY A 221 0.04 6.38 -16.57
CA GLY A 221 -0.36 5.50 -17.68
C GLY A 221 -1.86 5.47 -17.93
N SER A 222 -2.27 4.80 -19.01
CA SER A 222 -3.67 4.63 -19.38
C SER A 222 -4.43 3.77 -18.37
N PRO A 223 -5.73 4.04 -18.13
CA PRO A 223 -6.58 3.23 -17.28
C PRO A 223 -6.76 1.81 -17.82
N GLN A 224 -6.74 0.85 -16.93
CA GLN A 224 -6.97 -0.56 -17.23
C GLN A 224 -8.13 -1.07 -16.39
N VAL A 225 -9.19 -1.55 -17.06
CA VAL A 225 -10.28 -2.27 -16.38
C VAL A 225 -9.83 -3.71 -16.15
N VAL A 226 -9.79 -4.12 -14.90
CA VAL A 226 -9.40 -5.47 -14.48
C VAL A 226 -10.62 -6.20 -13.97
N THR A 227 -10.87 -7.41 -14.48
CA THR A 227 -11.87 -8.33 -13.96
C THR A 227 -11.17 -9.47 -13.24
N VAL A 228 -11.53 -9.73 -12.00
CA VAL A 228 -10.96 -10.83 -11.21
C VAL A 228 -11.85 -12.05 -11.37
N ASN A 229 -11.32 -13.11 -11.98
CA ASN A 229 -12.03 -14.36 -12.21
C ASN A 229 -11.90 -15.30 -11.01
N GLY A 230 -12.93 -16.14 -10.81
CA GLY A 230 -12.92 -17.18 -9.76
C GLY A 230 -13.15 -16.67 -8.34
N VAL A 231 -13.42 -15.38 -8.17
CA VAL A 231 -13.87 -14.80 -6.90
C VAL A 231 -15.36 -14.49 -7.00
N GLY A 232 -16.08 -14.71 -5.91
CA GLY A 232 -17.44 -14.22 -5.79
C GLY A 232 -17.48 -12.70 -5.86
N ASN A 233 -18.69 -12.17 -6.03
CA ASN A 233 -18.88 -10.73 -6.06
C ASN A 233 -18.39 -10.08 -4.74
N TRP A 234 -17.58 -9.04 -4.85
CA TRP A 234 -17.20 -8.22 -3.70
C TRP A 234 -18.41 -7.37 -3.32
N GLY A 235 -19.15 -7.68 -2.44
CA GLY A 235 -20.38 -7.00 -2.04
C GLY A 235 -20.53 -5.51 -2.38
N ALA A 236 -21.61 -4.91 -1.99
CA ALA A 236 -21.77 -3.46 -2.09
C ALA A 236 -20.67 -2.76 -1.26
N PRO A 237 -20.21 -1.57 -1.65
CA PRO A 237 -19.10 -0.84 -1.00
C PRO A 237 -19.30 -0.67 0.52
N ALA A 238 -20.54 -0.60 0.98
CA ALA A 238 -20.90 -0.50 2.39
C ALA A 238 -20.62 -1.79 3.20
N SER A 239 -20.42 -2.93 2.54
CA SER A 239 -20.14 -4.21 3.19
C SER A 239 -18.67 -4.61 3.19
N ASN A 240 -17.81 -3.81 2.58
CA ASN A 240 -16.36 -4.06 2.48
C ASN A 240 -15.56 -3.20 3.48
N THR A 241 -16.04 -3.13 4.70
CA THR A 241 -15.30 -2.55 5.82
C THR A 241 -14.35 -3.57 6.42
#